data_b46bd6d8c769caf0bb2f49ad3f345e6e
#
_entry.id   b46bd6d8c769caf0bb2f49ad3f345e6e
#
_cell.length_a   1.000
_cell.length_b   1.000
_cell.length_c   1.000
_cell.angle_alpha   90.00
_cell.angle_beta   90.00
_cell.angle_gamma   90.00
#
_symmetry.space_group_name_H-M   'P 1'
#
loop_
_entity.id
_entity.type
_entity.pdbx_description
1 polymer ?
#
loop_
_entity_poly.entity_id
_entity_poly.type
_entity_poly.pdbx_seq_one_letter_code
_entity_poly.pdbx_strand_id
1 'polypeptide(L)'
;MIINKNTDSEHVKFISYTGKYPNLCSGILTLEIDGRTIRFGNKYVDSTVDYPKFWKSGGSCSFDNNLNSNVTDGEWQIDFNEIPDCFKKYAEKIDEIFNANVPYGCCGGCL
;
A
#
# COMPACT_ATOMS: atom_id res chain seq x y z
N MET A 1 28.15 -5.64 -0.81
CA MET A 1 27.05 -5.10 0.01
C MET A 1 25.75 -5.78 -0.35
N ILE A 2 25.02 -6.22 0.62
CA ILE A 2 23.70 -6.82 0.40
C ILE A 2 22.69 -5.68 0.33
N ILE A 3 21.95 -5.63 -0.79
CA ILE A 3 20.87 -4.67 -0.92
C ILE A 3 19.60 -5.35 -0.42
N ASN A 4 19.10 -4.88 0.69
CA ASN A 4 17.83 -5.31 1.23
C ASN A 4 16.72 -4.54 0.55
N LYS A 5 15.80 -5.24 -0.11
CA LYS A 5 14.58 -4.60 -0.60
C LYS A 5 13.63 -4.28 0.54
N ASN A 6 13.76 -5.02 1.62
CA ASN A 6 12.96 -4.82 2.82
C ASN A 6 13.62 -3.74 3.66
N THR A 7 12.94 -2.61 3.83
CA THR A 7 13.45 -1.46 4.57
C THR A 7 12.98 -1.44 6.02
N ASP A 8 12.61 -2.59 6.57
CA ASP A 8 12.17 -2.70 7.96
C ASP A 8 13.12 -1.97 8.89
N SER A 9 12.54 -1.28 9.86
CA SER A 9 13.27 -0.66 10.96
C SER A 9 12.91 -1.38 12.26
N GLU A 10 13.60 -1.00 13.34
CA GLU A 10 13.27 -1.57 14.64
C GLU A 10 11.86 -1.19 15.12
N HIS A 11 11.26 -0.12 14.57
CA HIS A 11 9.95 0.35 14.97
C HIS A 11 8.84 -0.09 14.02
N VAL A 12 9.12 -0.23 12.73
CA VAL A 12 8.12 -0.56 11.72
C VAL A 12 8.62 -1.71 10.86
N LYS A 13 7.83 -2.78 10.79
CA LYS A 13 8.17 -3.96 10.00
C LYS A 13 6.99 -4.35 9.11
N PHE A 14 7.30 -4.75 7.88
CA PHE A 14 6.29 -5.27 6.96
C PHE A 14 5.98 -6.73 7.33
N ILE A 15 4.70 -7.04 7.45
CA ILE A 15 4.25 -8.42 7.69
C ILE A 15 3.65 -9.00 6.40
N SER A 16 2.60 -8.36 5.86
CA SER A 16 1.96 -8.86 4.65
C SER A 16 1.07 -7.81 4.00
N TYR A 17 0.76 -8.04 2.73
CA TYR A 17 -0.24 -7.29 2.00
C TYR A 17 -1.03 -8.27 1.12
N THR A 18 -2.35 -8.25 1.24
CA THR A 18 -3.19 -9.24 0.57
C THR A 18 -3.66 -8.81 -0.82
N GLY A 19 -3.46 -7.55 -1.21
CA GLY A 19 -3.94 -7.04 -2.49
C GLY A 19 -3.30 -7.75 -3.66
N LYS A 20 -4.12 -8.07 -4.67
CA LYS A 20 -3.71 -8.75 -5.89
C LYS A 20 -4.47 -8.16 -7.07
N TYR A 21 -3.84 -8.19 -8.24
CA TYR A 21 -4.53 -7.81 -9.48
C TYR A 21 -5.79 -8.67 -9.66
N PRO A 22 -6.95 -8.11 -10.08
CA PRO A 22 -7.16 -6.73 -10.50
C PRO A 22 -7.48 -5.73 -9.37
N ASN A 23 -7.49 -6.15 -8.13
CA ASN A 23 -7.86 -5.30 -6.99
C ASN A 23 -6.67 -5.00 -6.10
N LEU A 24 -5.55 -4.63 -6.71
CA LEU A 24 -4.30 -4.43 -5.99
C LEU A 24 -4.42 -3.39 -4.87
N CYS A 25 -5.18 -2.32 -5.08
CA CYS A 25 -5.36 -1.25 -4.09
C CYS A 25 -6.20 -1.67 -2.89
N SER A 26 -6.95 -2.76 -2.99
CA SER A 26 -7.96 -3.14 -1.99
C SER A 26 -7.47 -4.19 -1.00
N GLY A 27 -6.18 -4.40 -0.91
CA GLY A 27 -5.61 -5.37 0.02
C GLY A 27 -5.64 -4.91 1.48
N ILE A 28 -5.34 -5.82 2.36
CA ILE A 28 -5.14 -5.56 3.78
C ILE A 28 -3.65 -5.53 4.05
N LEU A 29 -3.17 -4.41 4.56
CA LEU A 29 -1.78 -4.24 4.94
C LEU A 29 -1.62 -4.57 6.41
N THR A 30 -0.69 -5.45 6.73
CA THR A 30 -0.34 -5.77 8.11
C THR A 30 1.09 -5.31 8.36
N LEU A 31 1.25 -4.48 9.37
CA LEU A 31 2.55 -3.99 9.84
C LEU A 31 2.73 -4.34 11.31
N GLU A 32 3.97 -4.48 11.73
CA GLU A 32 4.31 -4.47 13.14
C GLU A 32 4.88 -3.11 13.47
N ILE A 33 4.23 -2.38 14.36
CA ILE A 33 4.65 -1.04 14.77
C ILE A 33 4.86 -1.03 16.28
N ASP A 34 6.06 -0.73 16.71
CA ASP A 34 6.46 -0.73 18.12
C ASP A 34 6.07 -2.05 18.83
N GLY A 35 6.26 -3.16 18.13
CA GLY A 35 6.00 -4.49 18.69
C GLY A 35 4.54 -4.93 18.62
N ARG A 36 3.66 -4.11 18.03
CA ARG A 36 2.23 -4.45 17.91
C ARG A 36 1.86 -4.69 16.46
N THR A 37 1.05 -5.70 16.22
CA THR A 37 0.54 -6.00 14.89
C THR A 37 -0.67 -5.13 14.61
N ILE A 38 -0.59 -4.32 13.55
CA ILE A 38 -1.63 -3.37 13.16
C ILE A 38 -2.08 -3.68 11.74
N ARG A 39 -3.38 -3.73 11.51
CA ARG A 39 -3.96 -4.01 10.20
C ARG A 39 -4.67 -2.78 9.66
N PHE A 40 -4.39 -2.48 8.39
CA PHE A 40 -4.96 -1.32 7.68
C PHE A 40 -5.72 -1.81 6.45
N GLY A 41 -6.87 -1.24 6.20
CA GLY A 41 -7.64 -1.60 5.02
C GLY A 41 -9.04 -1.02 5.06
N ASN A 42 -9.85 -1.43 4.10
CA ASN A 42 -11.23 -0.99 4.01
C ASN A 42 -12.11 -1.86 4.91
N LYS A 43 -12.73 -1.25 5.92
CA LYS A 43 -13.58 -1.97 6.88
C LYS A 43 -14.83 -2.59 6.25
N TYR A 44 -15.26 -2.10 5.08
CA TYR A 44 -16.38 -2.71 4.37
C TYR A 44 -15.97 -4.03 3.71
N VAL A 45 -14.67 -4.21 3.45
CA VAL A 45 -14.13 -5.45 2.89
C VAL A 45 -13.77 -6.43 4.01
N ASP A 46 -13.15 -5.91 5.08
CA ASP A 46 -12.76 -6.72 6.23
C ASP A 46 -12.92 -5.88 7.50
N SER A 47 -13.92 -6.22 8.31
CA SER A 47 -14.22 -5.48 9.53
C SER A 47 -13.18 -5.67 10.64
N THR A 48 -12.22 -6.56 10.45
CA THR A 48 -11.19 -6.83 11.47
C THR A 48 -9.99 -5.90 11.39
N VAL A 49 -9.93 -5.00 10.38
CA VAL A 49 -8.84 -4.04 10.29
C VAL A 49 -8.94 -3.01 11.41
N ASP A 50 -7.78 -2.53 11.85
CA ASP A 50 -7.69 -1.57 12.95
C ASP A 50 -7.91 -0.14 12.48
N TYR A 51 -7.45 0.18 11.25
CA TYR A 51 -7.50 1.54 10.70
C TYR A 51 -7.79 1.51 9.21
N PRO A 52 -8.32 2.60 8.64
CA PRO A 52 -8.56 2.70 7.20
C PRO A 52 -7.27 2.63 6.38
N LYS A 53 -7.40 2.28 5.11
CA LYS A 53 -6.26 2.31 4.18
C LYS A 53 -5.83 3.76 3.94
N PHE A 54 -4.52 3.95 3.66
CA PHE A 54 -3.94 5.27 3.43
C PHE A 54 -3.13 5.32 2.12
N TRP A 55 -3.27 4.34 1.27
CA TRP A 55 -2.49 4.22 0.03
C TRP A 55 -3.38 4.16 -1.19
N LYS A 56 -2.80 4.58 -2.32
CA LYS A 56 -3.43 4.40 -3.63
C LYS A 56 -2.33 4.17 -4.66
N SER A 57 -2.67 3.50 -5.77
CA SER A 57 -1.70 3.28 -6.82
C SER A 57 -1.33 4.59 -7.49
N GLY A 58 -0.04 4.79 -7.74
CA GLY A 58 0.46 5.90 -8.55
C GLY A 58 0.44 5.59 -10.04
N GLY A 59 0.09 4.36 -10.42
CA GLY A 59 -0.05 4.01 -11.81
C GLY A 59 -1.31 4.59 -12.42
N SER A 60 -1.43 4.49 -13.74
CA SER A 60 -2.60 4.98 -14.45
C SER A 60 -3.10 3.94 -15.44
N CYS A 61 -4.38 4.01 -15.74
CA CYS A 61 -4.99 3.20 -16.78
C CYS A 61 -5.95 4.07 -17.57
N SER A 62 -5.94 3.90 -18.90
CA SER A 62 -6.78 4.69 -19.80
C SER A 62 -7.06 3.90 -21.06
N PHE A 63 -8.06 4.35 -21.80
CA PHE A 63 -8.34 3.82 -23.14
C PHE A 63 -8.03 4.89 -24.16
N ASP A 64 -7.42 4.48 -25.29
CA ASP A 64 -7.22 5.38 -26.42
C ASP A 64 -8.47 5.36 -27.34
N ASN A 65 -8.37 6.09 -28.45
CA ASN A 65 -9.49 6.18 -29.40
C ASN A 65 -9.82 4.84 -30.07
N ASN A 66 -8.92 3.88 -30.03
CA ASN A 66 -9.10 2.54 -30.57
C ASN A 66 -9.48 1.52 -29.51
N LEU A 67 -9.83 1.98 -28.31
CA LEU A 67 -10.20 1.17 -27.16
C LEU A 67 -9.06 0.29 -26.64
N ASN A 68 -7.81 0.62 -26.93
CA ASN A 68 -6.68 -0.06 -26.35
C ASN A 68 -6.46 0.47 -24.94
N SER A 69 -6.31 -0.44 -24.00
CA SER A 69 -6.01 -0.04 -22.63
C SER A 69 -4.53 0.30 -22.49
N ASN A 70 -4.25 1.40 -21.81
CA ASN A 70 -2.90 1.82 -21.46
C ASN A 70 -2.76 1.77 -19.96
N VAL A 71 -1.88 0.90 -19.47
CA VAL A 71 -1.65 0.73 -18.04
C VAL A 71 -0.21 1.10 -17.76
N THR A 72 -0.01 2.00 -16.81
CA THR A 72 1.31 2.48 -16.40
C THR A 72 1.50 2.13 -14.93
N ASP A 73 2.59 1.44 -14.62
CA ASP A 73 2.96 1.16 -13.24
C ASP A 73 3.56 2.40 -12.60
N GLY A 74 3.34 2.57 -11.31
CA GLY A 74 3.89 3.70 -10.58
C GLY A 74 3.99 3.40 -9.10
N GLU A 75 4.80 4.19 -8.41
CA GLU A 75 4.95 4.07 -6.97
C GLU A 75 3.61 4.25 -6.27
N TRP A 76 3.46 3.56 -5.16
CA TRP A 76 2.31 3.77 -4.29
C TRP A 76 2.37 5.17 -3.69
N GLN A 77 1.24 5.86 -3.74
CA GLN A 77 1.08 7.17 -3.14
C GLN A 77 0.47 7.01 -1.76
N ILE A 78 1.15 7.53 -0.77
CA ILE A 78 0.72 7.43 0.62
C ILE A 78 0.09 8.76 1.03
N ASP A 79 -1.15 8.69 1.49
CA ASP A 79 -1.83 9.87 2.03
C ASP A 79 -1.48 9.98 3.52
N PHE A 80 -0.54 10.86 3.82
CA PHE A 80 -0.06 11.03 5.19
C PHE A 80 -1.15 11.53 6.13
N ASN A 81 -2.17 12.21 5.61
CA ASN A 81 -3.29 12.67 6.43
C ASN A 81 -4.19 11.52 6.91
N GLU A 82 -4.22 10.42 6.16
CA GLU A 82 -5.01 9.25 6.53
C GLU A 82 -4.28 8.33 7.50
N ILE A 83 -2.97 8.51 7.68
CA ILE A 83 -2.22 7.74 8.68
C ILE A 83 -2.65 8.24 10.07
N PRO A 84 -2.99 7.32 11.00
CA PRO A 84 -3.36 7.72 12.36
C PRO A 84 -2.29 8.59 13.02
N ASP A 85 -2.70 9.58 13.80
CA ASP A 85 -1.76 10.52 14.43
C ASP A 85 -0.70 9.82 15.25
N CYS A 86 -1.05 8.72 15.92
CA CYS A 86 -0.09 7.96 16.72
C CYS A 86 1.02 7.31 15.88
N PHE A 87 0.83 7.19 14.56
CA PHE A 87 1.83 6.59 13.66
C PHE A 87 2.44 7.60 12.69
N LYS A 88 2.01 8.87 12.72
CA LYS A 88 2.52 9.88 11.77
C LYS A 88 4.01 10.09 11.87
N LYS A 89 4.60 9.89 13.03
CA LYS A 89 6.05 9.98 13.20
C LYS A 89 6.81 8.93 12.38
N TYR A 90 6.13 7.87 11.95
CA TYR A 90 6.69 6.82 11.11
C TYR A 90 6.24 6.90 9.65
N ALA A 91 5.56 7.97 9.24
CA ALA A 91 4.94 8.05 7.93
C ALA A 91 5.93 7.83 6.78
N GLU A 92 7.11 8.45 6.85
CA GLU A 92 8.15 8.26 5.81
C GLU A 92 8.62 6.81 5.76
N LYS A 93 8.81 6.19 6.91
CA LYS A 93 9.25 4.80 6.98
C LYS A 93 8.16 3.86 6.46
N ILE A 94 6.91 4.15 6.77
CA ILE A 94 5.78 3.38 6.26
C ILE A 94 5.72 3.46 4.73
N ASP A 95 5.91 4.65 4.17
CA ASP A 95 5.97 4.84 2.72
C ASP A 95 7.09 4.00 2.10
N GLU A 96 8.30 4.09 2.62
CA GLU A 96 9.44 3.30 2.14
C GLU A 96 9.16 1.80 2.19
N ILE A 97 8.63 1.32 3.30
CA ILE A 97 8.36 -0.10 3.51
C ILE A 97 7.27 -0.59 2.56
N PHE A 98 6.21 0.18 2.40
CA PHE A 98 5.13 -0.19 1.50
C PHE A 98 5.63 -0.31 0.06
N ASN A 99 6.36 0.70 -0.42
CA ASN A 99 6.89 0.70 -1.78
C ASN A 99 7.97 -0.34 -2.01
N ALA A 100 8.69 -0.73 -0.97
CA ALA A 100 9.73 -1.75 -1.09
C ALA A 100 9.18 -3.17 -1.15
N ASN A 101 8.01 -3.41 -0.56
CA ASN A 101 7.48 -4.77 -0.39
C ASN A 101 6.24 -5.07 -1.23
N VAL A 102 5.51 -4.05 -1.69
CA VAL A 102 4.29 -4.25 -2.47
C VAL A 102 4.59 -3.91 -3.93
N PRO A 103 4.35 -4.84 -4.87
CA PRO A 103 4.61 -4.57 -6.28
C PRO A 103 3.84 -3.36 -6.79
N TYR A 104 4.47 -2.57 -7.65
CA TYR A 104 3.80 -1.46 -8.30
C TYR A 104 2.79 -1.96 -9.33
N GLY A 105 1.80 -1.15 -9.59
CA GLY A 105 0.85 -1.45 -10.64
C GLY A 105 -0.42 -0.62 -10.49
N CYS A 106 -1.14 -0.48 -11.59
CA CYS A 106 -2.48 0.07 -11.55
C CYS A 106 -3.45 -1.05 -11.17
N CYS A 107 -4.36 -0.81 -10.24
CA CYS A 107 -5.38 -1.79 -9.95
C CYS A 107 -6.39 -1.80 -11.12
N GLY A 108 -6.69 -2.99 -11.63
CA GLY A 108 -7.60 -3.13 -12.78
C GLY A 108 -9.03 -2.65 -12.50
N GLY A 109 -9.36 -2.37 -11.25
CA GLY A 109 -10.67 -1.83 -10.89
C GLY A 109 -10.93 -0.42 -11.41
N CYS A 110 -9.91 0.25 -11.90
CA CYS A 110 -10.06 1.57 -12.54
C CYS A 110 -10.64 1.47 -13.96
N LEU A 111 -10.58 0.31 -14.54
CA LEU A 111 -11.05 0.05 -15.91
C LEU A 111 -12.53 -0.42 -15.93
#